data_1588422b7fc0111634dee0c3d30f999a
#
_entry.id   1588422b7fc0111634dee0c3d30f999a
#
_cell.length_a   1.000
_cell.length_b   1.000
_cell.length_c   1.000
_cell.angle_alpha   90.00
_cell.angle_beta   90.00
_cell.angle_gamma   90.00
#
_symmetry.space_group_name_H-M   'P 1'
#
loop_
_entity.id
_entity.type
_entity.pdbx_description
1 polymer ?
#
loop_
_entity_poly.entity_id
_entity_poly.type
_entity_poly.pdbx_seq_one_letter_code
_entity_poly.pdbx_strand_id
1 'polypeptide(L)'
;MPPGVVDAATLTAGLPTTQINALAGARTYSAAVAIDGKHDPSNYRAAPALPAWQFANGDPTGGALGFECETAPANGWHGFARNGSAHKPVLVTGGVNAAKNRVYTVFNKEQLLAAVNAARNEPKIIRIVGHIDFRWDSGSFREYTGFLDQKQGGSLQIPSNTTLVGINVNGQPARLTGTQVLVGAELPLAAGGDPEADFKAWVAAGKDPEAYPTWTRNVIVRNLQIDTPWDVNPEDSGNAYMDGVTISRAQQVWIDHVSVTDGDTPDSLASDTRHDGGLDIVRGSDYVTVANSRFAKHHKLTLVGNGDSGRAWSDAGRLHVTFTGNWWDSIGSRQPLARFGQVHLYNNLVTGSTSTNDADVKFGSALNVRYQADVISESNFYDFIGLKPAEVCGKLADGKTATSFRSSGHRFISDKGDDGKPMTAVISVELQGCSGLPIKQLWTPPYGYSLQPADNLRSSTRTTAGPGKL
;
A
#
# COMPACT_ATOMS: atom_id res chain seq x y z
N MET A 1 15.32 -11.27 34.72
CA MET A 1 15.07 -9.98 34.06
C MET A 1 13.65 -9.56 34.43
N PRO A 2 13.33 -8.29 34.62
CA PRO A 2 11.95 -7.87 34.82
C PRO A 2 11.11 -8.26 33.60
N PRO A 3 9.85 -8.69 33.76
CA PRO A 3 8.98 -9.03 32.64
C PRO A 3 8.90 -7.85 31.65
N GLY A 4 9.11 -8.13 30.37
CA GLY A 4 9.01 -7.14 29.30
C GLY A 4 10.34 -6.50 28.85
N VAL A 5 11.49 -6.95 29.33
CA VAL A 5 12.80 -6.55 28.78
C VAL A 5 13.34 -7.71 27.93
N VAL A 6 13.45 -7.49 26.65
CA VAL A 6 14.13 -8.39 25.70
C VAL A 6 15.54 -7.85 25.52
N ASP A 7 16.56 -8.67 25.71
CA ASP A 7 17.94 -8.23 25.49
C ASP A 7 18.24 -8.10 23.98
N ALA A 8 19.30 -7.38 23.67
CA ALA A 8 19.68 -7.12 22.29
C ALA A 8 19.97 -8.43 21.50
N ALA A 9 20.50 -9.46 22.16
CA ALA A 9 20.80 -10.73 21.51
C ALA A 9 19.52 -11.48 21.13
N THR A 10 18.51 -11.45 21.99
CA THR A 10 17.20 -12.05 21.69
C THR A 10 16.49 -11.29 20.56
N LEU A 11 16.56 -9.96 20.57
CA LEU A 11 15.93 -9.12 19.56
C LEU A 11 16.54 -9.30 18.17
N THR A 12 17.85 -9.55 18.11
CA THR A 12 18.59 -9.69 16.84
C THR A 12 18.65 -11.13 16.33
N ALA A 13 18.13 -12.10 17.08
CA ALA A 13 18.13 -13.49 16.66
C ALA A 13 17.36 -13.68 15.34
N GLY A 14 18.03 -14.25 14.35
CA GLY A 14 17.45 -14.45 13.01
C GLY A 14 17.55 -13.29 12.03
N LEU A 15 18.10 -12.15 12.44
CA LEU A 15 18.35 -11.04 11.51
C LEU A 15 19.63 -11.27 10.68
N PRO A 16 19.68 -10.81 9.42
CA PRO A 16 20.92 -10.70 8.68
C PRO A 16 21.98 -9.88 9.43
N THR A 17 23.25 -10.18 9.23
CA THR A 17 24.35 -9.50 9.92
C THR A 17 24.31 -7.99 9.82
N THR A 18 23.93 -7.44 8.67
CA THR A 18 23.74 -6.00 8.43
C THR A 18 22.65 -5.39 9.31
N GLN A 19 21.57 -6.10 9.55
CA GLN A 19 20.47 -5.68 10.42
C GLN A 19 20.86 -5.80 11.90
N ILE A 20 21.62 -6.83 12.26
CA ILE A 20 22.17 -7.00 13.62
C ILE A 20 23.08 -5.81 13.98
N ASN A 21 23.99 -5.44 13.08
CA ASN A 21 24.87 -4.30 13.28
C ASN A 21 24.12 -2.98 13.42
N ALA A 22 23.03 -2.81 12.67
CA ALA A 22 22.15 -1.65 12.79
C ALA A 22 21.45 -1.59 14.17
N LEU A 23 21.11 -2.72 14.77
CA LEU A 23 20.47 -2.81 16.08
C LEU A 23 21.47 -2.76 17.24
N ALA A 24 22.72 -3.17 17.03
CA ALA A 24 23.76 -3.25 18.08
C ALA A 24 24.17 -1.87 18.67
N GLY A 25 23.90 -0.77 17.96
CA GLY A 25 24.13 0.60 18.46
C GLY A 25 23.09 1.12 19.46
N ALA A 26 22.01 0.40 19.67
CA ALA A 26 20.91 0.82 20.53
C ALA A 26 21.17 0.42 21.99
N ARG A 27 21.12 1.38 22.91
CA ARG A 27 21.59 1.19 24.30
C ARG A 27 20.59 0.56 25.27
N THR A 28 19.32 0.51 24.99
CA THR A 28 18.29 -0.16 25.82
C THR A 28 17.03 -0.38 25.04
N TYR A 29 16.50 -1.60 25.03
CA TYR A 29 15.22 -1.91 24.41
C TYR A 29 14.17 -2.12 25.51
N SER A 30 13.16 -1.28 25.56
CA SER A 30 11.89 -1.61 26.19
C SER A 30 10.90 -1.93 25.06
N ALA A 31 11.00 -3.12 24.49
CA ALA A 31 10.05 -3.57 23.50
C ALA A 31 9.23 -4.70 24.10
N ALA A 32 7.95 -4.55 24.11
CA ALA A 32 7.06 -5.69 24.18
C ALA A 32 7.03 -6.31 22.78
N VAL A 33 7.86 -7.28 22.52
CA VAL A 33 7.70 -8.16 21.35
C VAL A 33 6.80 -9.29 21.80
N ALA A 34 5.61 -9.40 21.21
CA ALA A 34 4.81 -10.61 21.33
C ALA A 34 5.56 -11.74 20.61
N ILE A 35 6.31 -12.55 21.36
CA ILE A 35 7.15 -13.64 20.82
C ILE A 35 6.28 -14.77 20.27
N ASP A 36 5.03 -14.87 20.65
CA ASP A 36 4.10 -15.97 20.32
C ASP A 36 2.88 -15.56 19.50
N GLY A 37 2.82 -14.29 19.04
CA GLY A 37 1.66 -13.79 18.30
C GLY A 37 0.40 -13.58 19.15
N LYS A 38 0.47 -13.79 20.46
CA LYS A 38 -0.63 -13.50 21.38
C LYS A 38 -0.43 -12.12 21.99
N HIS A 39 -1.46 -11.29 21.88
CA HIS A 39 -1.52 -10.01 22.58
C HIS A 39 -1.63 -10.22 24.08
N ASP A 40 -0.54 -10.00 24.80
CA ASP A 40 -0.58 -9.85 26.24
C ASP A 40 -0.42 -8.37 26.58
N PRO A 41 -1.51 -7.69 27.01
CA PRO A 41 -1.46 -6.27 27.34
C PRO A 41 -0.51 -5.94 28.50
N SER A 42 -0.15 -6.92 29.34
CA SER A 42 0.81 -6.73 30.43
C SER A 42 2.23 -6.46 29.92
N ASN A 43 2.51 -6.75 28.66
CA ASN A 43 3.80 -6.53 28.03
C ASN A 43 3.95 -5.12 27.41
N TYR A 44 2.87 -4.34 27.33
CA TYR A 44 2.94 -2.96 26.88
C TYR A 44 3.33 -2.04 28.03
N ARG A 45 4.61 -1.68 28.10
CA ARG A 45 5.02 -0.59 28.99
C ARG A 45 5.03 0.72 28.21
N ALA A 46 4.60 1.79 28.87
CA ALA A 46 4.79 3.14 28.38
C ALA A 46 6.25 3.29 27.96
N ALA A 47 6.50 3.60 26.69
CA ALA A 47 7.84 3.89 26.24
C ALA A 47 8.36 5.10 27.03
N PRO A 48 9.61 5.08 27.52
CA PRO A 48 10.20 6.30 28.01
C PRO A 48 10.15 7.33 26.90
N ALA A 49 9.88 8.59 27.27
CA ALA A 49 9.93 9.70 26.35
C ALA A 49 11.21 9.60 25.52
N LEU A 50 11.06 9.55 24.19
CA LEU A 50 12.13 9.29 23.26
C LEU A 50 13.43 10.00 23.63
N PRO A 51 14.48 9.29 23.94
CA PRO A 51 15.65 9.47 23.14
C PRO A 51 15.47 8.59 21.92
N ALA A 52 15.38 9.21 20.77
CA ALA A 52 15.30 8.52 19.53
C ALA A 52 16.36 7.42 19.50
N TRP A 53 15.94 6.21 19.20
CA TRP A 53 16.80 5.13 18.84
C TRP A 53 17.44 5.52 17.52
N GLN A 54 18.58 6.17 17.60
CA GLN A 54 19.25 6.77 16.46
C GLN A 54 20.36 5.84 16.04
N PHE A 55 20.19 5.21 14.89
CA PHE A 55 21.32 4.61 14.21
C PHE A 55 22.06 5.67 13.41
N ALA A 56 23.38 5.57 13.42
CA ALA A 56 24.17 6.31 12.49
C ALA A 56 23.68 6.01 11.07
N ASN A 57 23.50 7.03 10.28
CA ASN A 57 23.29 6.88 8.85
C ASN A 57 24.58 6.27 8.26
N GLY A 58 24.48 5.02 7.82
CA GLY A 58 25.64 4.18 7.56
C GLY A 58 25.84 3.15 8.69
N ASP A 59 26.19 1.96 8.30
CA ASP A 59 26.66 0.89 9.18
C ASP A 59 27.75 1.47 10.09
N PRO A 60 27.79 1.18 11.40
CA PRO A 60 28.91 1.49 12.25
C PRO A 60 30.25 0.94 11.72
N THR A 61 30.23 -0.02 10.79
CA THR A 61 31.38 -0.52 10.04
C THR A 61 31.72 0.32 8.80
N GLY A 62 30.97 1.39 8.50
CA GLY A 62 31.18 2.27 7.35
C GLY A 62 30.48 1.80 6.05
N GLY A 63 29.71 0.73 6.10
CA GLY A 63 28.89 0.25 4.99
C GLY A 63 27.57 1.02 4.85
N ALA A 64 26.88 0.88 3.73
CA ALA A 64 25.51 1.32 3.56
C ALA A 64 24.60 0.54 4.52
N LEU A 65 23.64 1.21 5.13
CA LEU A 65 22.50 0.56 5.74
C LEU A 65 21.81 -0.27 4.65
N GLY A 66 21.26 -1.43 4.96
CA GLY A 66 20.73 -2.37 3.98
C GLY A 66 19.62 -1.78 3.10
N PHE A 67 18.63 -2.58 2.76
CA PHE A 67 17.53 -2.24 1.83
C PHE A 67 16.72 -0.99 2.23
N GLU A 68 16.77 -0.54 3.47
CA GLU A 68 16.12 0.69 3.95
C GLU A 68 16.72 1.97 3.37
N CYS A 69 17.93 1.90 2.84
CA CYS A 69 18.61 3.02 2.17
C CYS A 69 18.58 2.93 0.65
N GLU A 70 17.86 1.97 0.09
CA GLU A 70 17.70 1.87 -1.35
C GLU A 70 16.75 2.94 -1.88
N THR A 71 17.10 3.49 -3.04
CA THR A 71 16.20 4.36 -3.79
C THR A 71 15.24 3.54 -4.64
N ALA A 72 14.09 4.09 -4.97
CA ALA A 72 13.14 3.42 -5.83
C ALA A 72 13.71 3.21 -7.25
N PRO A 73 13.49 2.05 -7.88
CA PRO A 73 13.94 1.77 -9.24
C PRO A 73 13.17 2.60 -10.27
N ALA A 74 13.77 2.91 -11.42
CA ALA A 74 13.16 3.76 -12.46
C ALA A 74 12.22 2.97 -13.39
N ASN A 75 11.35 2.11 -12.86
CA ASN A 75 10.49 1.19 -13.60
C ASN A 75 8.99 1.46 -13.45
N GLY A 76 8.61 2.67 -13.11
CA GLY A 76 7.21 3.03 -12.91
C GLY A 76 6.99 4.53 -12.80
N TRP A 77 5.74 4.91 -12.69
CA TRP A 77 5.34 6.31 -12.66
C TRP A 77 5.92 7.10 -11.48
N HIS A 78 6.20 6.47 -10.32
CA HIS A 78 6.80 7.17 -9.18
C HIS A 78 8.09 7.93 -9.55
N GLY A 79 8.84 7.45 -10.55
CA GLY A 79 10.08 8.06 -11.04
C GLY A 79 9.89 9.31 -11.90
N PHE A 80 8.75 9.98 -11.81
CA PHE A 80 8.45 11.17 -12.60
C PHE A 80 7.86 12.30 -11.76
N ALA A 81 7.94 13.51 -12.31
CA ALA A 81 7.27 14.70 -11.84
C ALA A 81 6.71 15.48 -13.03
N ARG A 82 5.70 16.30 -12.80
CA ARG A 82 5.14 17.17 -13.83
C ARG A 82 6.12 18.29 -14.20
N ASN A 83 6.15 18.61 -15.48
CA ASN A 83 6.89 19.76 -16.02
C ASN A 83 6.04 20.42 -17.12
N GLY A 84 5.17 21.33 -16.76
CA GLY A 84 4.13 21.82 -17.63
C GLY A 84 3.17 20.70 -18.03
N SER A 85 3.03 20.44 -19.33
CA SER A 85 2.26 19.30 -19.86
C SER A 85 3.08 18.01 -20.01
N ALA A 86 4.38 18.06 -19.76
CA ALA A 86 5.31 16.93 -19.90
C ALA A 86 5.61 16.25 -18.55
N HIS A 87 6.25 15.09 -18.62
CA HIS A 87 6.75 14.35 -17.48
C HIS A 87 8.28 14.38 -17.50
N LYS A 88 8.92 14.75 -16.38
CA LYS A 88 10.38 14.70 -16.25
C LYS A 88 10.79 13.59 -15.28
N PRO A 89 11.84 12.84 -15.56
CA PRO A 89 12.38 11.87 -14.63
C PRO A 89 12.83 12.52 -13.32
N VAL A 90 12.54 11.85 -12.20
CA VAL A 90 13.02 12.19 -10.86
C VAL A 90 13.43 10.91 -10.13
N LEU A 91 14.29 11.04 -9.13
CA LEU A 91 14.64 9.91 -8.27
C LEU A 91 13.84 9.98 -6.98
N VAL A 92 13.12 8.91 -6.66
CA VAL A 92 12.46 8.77 -5.36
C VAL A 92 13.44 8.14 -4.38
N THR A 93 13.84 8.91 -3.41
CA THR A 93 14.87 8.55 -2.43
C THR A 93 14.30 8.31 -1.03
N GLY A 94 13.04 8.68 -0.79
CA GLY A 94 12.49 8.66 0.57
C GLY A 94 13.42 9.36 1.56
N GLY A 95 13.82 8.62 2.58
CA GLY A 95 14.72 9.10 3.63
C GLY A 95 16.21 8.81 3.42
N VAL A 96 16.66 8.38 2.24
CA VAL A 96 18.08 7.97 2.01
C VAL A 96 19.09 9.04 2.43
N ASN A 97 18.76 10.31 2.28
CA ASN A 97 19.59 11.43 2.68
C ASN A 97 19.38 11.88 4.15
N ALA A 98 18.79 11.03 4.98
CA ALA A 98 18.55 11.35 6.38
C ALA A 98 19.86 11.58 7.15
N ALA A 99 19.89 12.66 7.94
CA ALA A 99 20.96 12.85 8.92
C ALA A 99 20.93 11.70 9.95
N LYS A 100 22.08 11.41 10.56
CA LYS A 100 22.21 10.32 11.54
C LYS A 100 21.14 10.34 12.63
N ASN A 101 20.77 11.51 13.07
CA ASN A 101 19.75 11.72 14.11
C ASN A 101 18.30 11.67 13.58
N ARG A 102 18.10 11.28 12.33
CA ARG A 102 16.78 11.11 11.71
C ARG A 102 16.55 9.69 11.17
N VAL A 103 17.38 8.77 11.60
CA VAL A 103 17.17 7.33 11.39
C VAL A 103 16.65 6.73 12.68
N TYR A 104 15.40 6.32 12.68
CA TYR A 104 14.68 5.86 13.86
C TYR A 104 14.42 4.37 13.77
N THR A 105 14.52 3.66 14.89
CA THR A 105 14.00 2.30 15.04
C THR A 105 12.93 2.32 16.12
N VAL A 106 11.74 1.87 15.81
CA VAL A 106 10.55 2.00 16.63
C VAL A 106 9.91 0.65 16.89
N PHE A 107 9.36 0.48 18.08
CA PHE A 107 8.82 -0.77 18.57
C PHE A 107 7.38 -0.64 19.08
N ASN A 108 6.87 0.58 19.18
CA ASN A 108 5.52 0.86 19.65
C ASN A 108 4.96 2.13 18.99
N LYS A 109 3.67 2.38 19.22
CA LYS A 109 2.92 3.48 18.62
C LYS A 109 3.50 4.85 18.97
N GLU A 110 3.84 5.08 20.22
CA GLU A 110 4.35 6.37 20.70
C GLU A 110 5.69 6.73 20.04
N GLN A 111 6.60 5.75 19.94
CA GLN A 111 7.86 5.92 19.23
C GLN A 111 7.65 6.18 17.75
N LEU A 112 6.72 5.45 17.12
CA LEU A 112 6.42 5.63 15.70
C LEU A 112 5.84 7.01 15.43
N LEU A 113 4.85 7.46 16.22
CA LEU A 113 4.26 8.79 16.08
C LEU A 113 5.27 9.90 16.32
N ALA A 114 6.16 9.75 17.32
CA ALA A 114 7.21 10.71 17.59
C ALA A 114 8.23 10.78 16.42
N ALA A 115 8.65 9.63 15.86
CA ALA A 115 9.57 9.58 14.71
C ALA A 115 8.95 10.23 13.46
N VAL A 116 7.67 9.96 13.18
CA VAL A 116 6.95 10.57 12.06
C VAL A 116 6.88 12.09 12.20
N ASN A 117 6.59 12.60 13.40
CA ASN A 117 6.43 14.03 13.66
C ASN A 117 7.76 14.77 13.86
N ALA A 118 8.83 14.08 14.22
CA ALA A 118 10.15 14.68 14.36
C ALA A 118 10.65 15.25 13.01
N ALA A 119 11.06 16.52 12.99
CA ALA A 119 11.57 17.20 11.79
C ALA A 119 10.72 16.87 10.54
N ARG A 120 9.45 17.19 10.57
CA ARG A 120 8.37 16.61 9.76
C ARG A 120 8.69 16.45 8.27
N ASN A 121 9.26 17.45 7.62
CA ASN A 121 9.52 17.42 6.17
C ASN A 121 10.99 17.13 5.81
N GLU A 122 11.82 16.89 6.80
CA GLU A 122 13.22 16.56 6.59
C GLU A 122 13.38 15.05 6.26
N PRO A 123 14.39 14.69 5.47
CA PRO A 123 14.64 13.28 5.16
C PRO A 123 14.79 12.44 6.44
N LYS A 124 14.05 11.34 6.51
CA LYS A 124 14.08 10.41 7.64
C LYS A 124 13.82 8.96 7.21
N ILE A 125 14.44 8.03 7.92
CA ILE A 125 14.18 6.59 7.83
C ILE A 125 13.56 6.15 9.14
N ILE A 126 12.42 5.46 9.06
CA ILE A 126 11.72 4.90 10.21
C ILE A 126 11.65 3.39 10.03
N ARG A 127 12.37 2.67 10.86
CA ARG A 127 12.40 1.21 10.92
C ARG A 127 11.39 0.73 11.94
N ILE A 128 10.39 -0.02 11.49
CA ILE A 128 9.41 -0.66 12.37
C ILE A 128 9.91 -2.06 12.69
N VAL A 129 9.95 -2.40 13.96
CA VAL A 129 10.36 -3.71 14.45
C VAL A 129 9.21 -4.35 15.23
N GLY A 130 8.84 -5.58 14.85
CA GLY A 130 7.79 -6.32 15.51
C GLY A 130 6.38 -5.87 15.13
N HIS A 131 5.44 -6.03 16.03
CA HIS A 131 4.02 -5.71 15.83
C HIS A 131 3.64 -4.43 16.61
N ILE A 132 3.17 -3.41 15.89
CA ILE A 132 2.65 -2.18 16.48
C ILE A 132 1.13 -2.13 16.24
N ASP A 133 0.37 -2.16 17.32
CA ASP A 133 -1.09 -2.13 17.28
C ASP A 133 -1.60 -0.77 17.78
N PHE A 134 -2.21 -0.01 16.90
CA PHE A 134 -2.74 1.33 17.17
C PHE A 134 -3.98 1.34 18.06
N ARG A 135 -4.60 0.19 18.27
CA ARG A 135 -5.74 0.05 19.20
C ARG A 135 -5.30 0.11 20.67
N TRP A 136 -3.99 0.12 20.95
CA TRP A 136 -3.46 0.20 22.29
C TRP A 136 -2.78 1.55 22.53
N ASP A 137 -3.19 2.24 23.58
CA ASP A 137 -2.61 3.49 24.06
C ASP A 137 -2.04 3.28 25.48
N SER A 138 -0.73 3.36 25.62
CA SER A 138 -0.04 3.29 26.95
C SER A 138 -0.44 2.06 27.79
N GLY A 139 -0.69 0.91 27.13
CA GLY A 139 -1.05 -0.34 27.80
C GLY A 139 -2.55 -0.55 28.02
N SER A 140 -3.39 0.35 27.50
CA SER A 140 -4.86 0.19 27.54
C SER A 140 -5.43 0.09 26.13
N PHE A 141 -6.45 -0.76 25.97
CA PHE A 141 -7.20 -0.81 24.72
C PHE A 141 -7.99 0.48 24.55
N ARG A 142 -7.85 1.11 23.37
CA ARG A 142 -8.55 2.34 23.04
C ARG A 142 -9.92 2.00 22.42
N GLU A 143 -10.97 2.47 23.04
CA GLU A 143 -12.30 2.52 22.43
C GLU A 143 -12.49 3.88 21.76
N TYR A 144 -12.78 3.84 20.46
CA TYR A 144 -13.12 5.06 19.72
C TYR A 144 -14.60 5.38 19.89
N THR A 145 -14.92 6.67 20.01
CA THR A 145 -16.29 7.16 20.20
C THR A 145 -17.06 7.35 18.90
N GLY A 146 -16.39 7.21 17.75
CA GLY A 146 -16.97 7.31 16.44
C GLY A 146 -15.91 7.49 15.37
N PHE A 147 -16.34 7.63 14.12
CA PHE A 147 -15.49 7.72 12.93
C PHE A 147 -14.38 8.78 13.02
N LEU A 148 -14.72 10.02 13.40
CA LEU A 148 -13.72 11.10 13.44
C LEU A 148 -12.64 10.85 14.51
N ASP A 149 -13.03 10.33 15.67
CA ASP A 149 -12.09 9.97 16.72
C ASP A 149 -11.17 8.85 16.28
N GLN A 150 -11.71 7.83 15.60
CA GLN A 150 -10.90 6.75 15.04
C GLN A 150 -9.97 7.26 13.94
N LYS A 151 -10.46 8.08 13.01
CA LYS A 151 -9.65 8.63 11.92
C LYS A 151 -8.50 9.48 12.45
N GLN A 152 -8.73 10.30 13.47
CA GLN A 152 -7.71 11.13 14.10
C GLN A 152 -6.71 10.31 14.92
N GLY A 153 -7.19 9.37 15.72
CA GLY A 153 -6.34 8.57 16.60
C GLY A 153 -5.70 7.35 15.94
N GLY A 154 -6.30 6.86 14.86
CA GLY A 154 -5.87 5.65 14.13
C GLY A 154 -5.12 5.92 12.84
N SER A 155 -4.94 7.17 12.37
CA SER A 155 -4.20 7.45 11.14
C SER A 155 -2.73 7.72 11.40
N LEU A 156 -1.87 6.98 10.72
CA LEU A 156 -0.42 7.20 10.66
C LEU A 156 -0.09 8.04 9.43
N GLN A 157 0.01 9.36 9.61
CA GLN A 157 0.27 10.28 8.51
C GLN A 157 1.75 10.39 8.17
N ILE A 158 2.16 9.86 7.03
CA ILE A 158 3.55 9.86 6.56
C ILE A 158 3.89 11.18 5.85
N PRO A 159 4.90 11.93 6.32
CA PRO A 159 5.31 13.18 5.69
C PRO A 159 6.24 12.97 4.49
N SER A 160 6.55 14.06 3.79
CA SER A 160 7.53 14.06 2.69
C SER A 160 8.91 13.55 3.11
N ASN A 161 9.68 13.07 2.14
CA ASN A 161 11.08 12.64 2.31
C ASN A 161 11.24 11.52 3.37
N THR A 162 10.30 10.60 3.41
CA THR A 162 10.28 9.53 4.42
C THR A 162 10.40 8.15 3.79
N THR A 163 11.28 7.32 4.34
CA THR A 163 11.25 5.86 4.16
C THR A 163 10.66 5.24 5.42
N LEU A 164 9.50 4.61 5.29
CA LEU A 164 8.89 3.77 6.32
C LEU A 164 9.15 2.31 5.94
N VAL A 165 9.86 1.57 6.79
CA VAL A 165 10.31 0.23 6.44
C VAL A 165 10.17 -0.75 7.58
N GLY A 166 9.64 -1.94 7.30
CA GLY A 166 9.56 -3.04 8.26
C GLY A 166 10.87 -3.82 8.32
N ILE A 167 11.28 -4.15 9.53
CA ILE A 167 12.43 -5.04 9.81
C ILE A 167 11.90 -6.40 10.23
N ASN A 168 12.27 -7.43 9.50
CA ASN A 168 11.87 -8.80 9.85
C ASN A 168 12.66 -9.30 11.06
N VAL A 169 11.96 -9.91 12.00
CA VAL A 169 12.56 -10.55 13.17
C VAL A 169 12.15 -12.01 13.20
N ASN A 170 13.12 -12.92 13.29
CA ASN A 170 12.87 -14.37 13.32
C ASN A 170 11.97 -14.86 12.15
N GLY A 171 12.15 -14.30 10.97
CA GLY A 171 11.35 -14.63 9.78
C GLY A 171 9.94 -14.04 9.79
N GLN A 172 9.55 -13.28 10.82
CA GLN A 172 8.27 -12.58 10.89
C GLN A 172 8.42 -11.14 10.39
N PRO A 173 7.55 -10.68 9.50
CA PRO A 173 7.55 -9.28 9.05
C PRO A 173 7.12 -8.34 10.17
N ALA A 174 7.59 -7.10 10.12
CA ALA A 174 6.99 -6.06 10.92
C ALA A 174 5.52 -5.84 10.52
N ARG A 175 4.66 -5.57 11.52
CA ARG A 175 3.21 -5.50 11.32
C ARG A 175 2.62 -4.24 11.96
N LEU A 176 1.72 -3.59 11.25
CA LEU A 176 0.86 -2.54 11.76
C LEU A 176 -0.59 -3.03 11.78
N THR A 177 -1.30 -2.80 12.87
CA THR A 177 -2.73 -3.15 13.02
C THR A 177 -3.51 -1.97 13.58
N GLY A 178 -4.76 -1.80 13.15
CA GLY A 178 -5.66 -0.75 13.65
C GLY A 178 -5.25 0.66 13.24
N THR A 179 -4.45 0.80 12.18
CA THR A 179 -4.02 2.09 11.64
C THR A 179 -4.20 2.16 10.14
N GLN A 180 -4.66 3.30 9.65
CA GLN A 180 -4.54 3.69 8.25
C GLN A 180 -3.16 4.29 8.02
N VAL A 181 -2.38 3.73 7.10
CA VAL A 181 -1.14 4.37 6.63
C VAL A 181 -1.51 5.42 5.61
N LEU A 182 -1.50 6.69 6.01
CA LEU A 182 -1.90 7.83 5.18
C LEU A 182 -0.66 8.54 4.63
N VAL A 183 -0.39 8.41 3.34
CA VAL A 183 0.63 9.21 2.65
C VAL A 183 -0.05 10.47 2.11
N GLY A 184 0.22 11.59 2.74
CA GLY A 184 -0.38 12.87 2.36
C GLY A 184 -1.38 13.42 3.37
N ALA A 185 -2.51 13.96 2.88
CA ALA A 185 -3.52 14.57 3.72
C ALA A 185 -4.94 14.22 3.21
N GLU A 186 -5.84 13.90 4.11
CA GLU A 186 -7.20 13.47 3.74
C GLU A 186 -8.30 14.31 4.38
N LEU A 187 -8.46 14.28 5.66
CA LEU A 187 -9.55 14.96 6.36
C LEU A 187 -9.06 16.15 7.19
N PRO A 188 -9.99 17.01 7.61
CA PRO A 188 -9.68 18.04 8.59
C PRO A 188 -9.01 17.42 9.82
N LEU A 189 -7.87 17.93 10.18
CA LEU A 189 -7.18 17.52 11.40
C LEU A 189 -7.80 18.26 12.59
N ALA A 190 -7.71 17.69 13.80
CA ALA A 190 -8.22 18.31 15.01
C ALA A 190 -7.70 19.73 15.28
N ALA A 191 -6.55 20.08 14.70
CA ALA A 191 -5.92 21.40 14.78
C ALA A 191 -6.53 22.46 13.83
N GLY A 192 -7.57 22.10 13.05
CA GLY A 192 -8.18 22.96 12.05
C GLY A 192 -7.54 22.87 10.66
N GLY A 193 -8.28 23.32 9.66
CA GLY A 193 -7.95 23.21 8.24
C GLY A 193 -8.60 22.00 7.57
N ASP A 194 -9.08 22.20 6.36
CA ASP A 194 -9.59 21.15 5.48
C ASP A 194 -8.69 21.05 4.26
N PRO A 195 -7.79 20.05 4.19
CA PRO A 195 -6.84 19.93 3.09
C PRO A 195 -7.52 19.77 1.72
N GLU A 196 -8.73 19.26 1.66
CA GLU A 196 -9.48 19.14 0.42
C GLU A 196 -10.08 20.50 0.01
N ALA A 197 -10.71 21.21 0.93
CA ALA A 197 -11.25 22.54 0.67
C ALA A 197 -10.14 23.53 0.31
N ASP A 198 -9.00 23.49 0.99
CA ASP A 198 -7.85 24.34 0.71
C ASP A 198 -7.27 24.08 -0.69
N PHE A 199 -7.09 22.82 -1.07
CA PHE A 199 -6.60 22.49 -2.42
C PHE A 199 -7.62 22.85 -3.49
N LYS A 200 -8.91 22.61 -3.24
CA LYS A 200 -9.98 23.02 -4.16
C LYS A 200 -10.02 24.53 -4.37
N ALA A 201 -9.89 25.30 -3.31
CA ALA A 201 -9.81 26.76 -3.39
C ALA A 201 -8.57 27.24 -4.17
N TRP A 202 -7.42 26.57 -3.98
CA TRP A 202 -6.20 26.86 -4.74
C TRP A 202 -6.40 26.65 -6.24
N VAL A 203 -6.97 25.52 -6.65
CA VAL A 203 -7.26 25.21 -8.05
C VAL A 203 -8.31 26.16 -8.63
N ALA A 204 -9.37 26.44 -7.89
CA ALA A 204 -10.43 27.39 -8.30
C ALA A 204 -9.92 28.81 -8.49
N ALA A 205 -8.87 29.21 -7.77
CA ALA A 205 -8.19 30.49 -7.96
C ALA A 205 -7.25 30.53 -9.19
N GLY A 206 -7.25 29.50 -10.04
CA GLY A 206 -6.42 29.41 -11.25
C GLY A 206 -4.92 29.26 -10.97
N LYS A 207 -4.53 28.91 -9.75
CA LYS A 207 -3.14 28.69 -9.39
C LYS A 207 -2.67 27.31 -9.90
N ASP A 208 -1.38 27.21 -10.20
CA ASP A 208 -0.78 25.95 -10.61
C ASP A 208 -0.95 24.88 -9.50
N PRO A 209 -1.67 23.78 -9.76
CA PRO A 209 -1.83 22.70 -8.79
C PRO A 209 -0.49 22.10 -8.32
N GLU A 210 0.56 22.11 -9.16
CA GLU A 210 1.87 21.60 -8.79
C GLU A 210 2.59 22.48 -7.78
N ALA A 211 2.27 23.78 -7.74
CA ALA A 211 2.82 24.73 -6.77
C ALA A 211 2.06 24.73 -5.43
N TYR A 212 1.06 23.85 -5.25
CA TYR A 212 0.36 23.74 -3.97
C TYR A 212 1.33 23.38 -2.85
N PRO A 213 1.39 24.19 -1.77
CA PRO A 213 2.51 24.13 -0.84
C PRO A 213 2.55 22.89 0.05
N THR A 214 1.43 22.21 0.24
CA THR A 214 1.30 21.09 1.19
C THR A 214 1.29 19.70 0.53
N TRP A 215 1.76 19.58 -0.72
CA TRP A 215 1.98 18.27 -1.32
C TRP A 215 2.94 17.42 -0.48
N THR A 216 2.56 16.19 -0.19
CA THR A 216 3.49 15.16 0.29
C THR A 216 4.21 14.56 -0.91
N ARG A 217 5.55 14.48 -0.85
CA ARG A 217 6.39 14.00 -1.96
C ARG A 217 7.54 13.14 -1.46
N ASN A 218 8.04 12.27 -2.35
CA ASN A 218 9.26 11.50 -2.11
C ASN A 218 9.11 10.57 -0.90
N VAL A 219 8.18 9.62 -0.99
CA VAL A 219 7.87 8.66 0.08
C VAL A 219 8.08 7.22 -0.38
N ILE A 220 8.74 6.44 0.45
CA ILE A 220 8.92 5.00 0.29
C ILE A 220 8.26 4.30 1.49
N VAL A 221 7.36 3.34 1.20
CA VAL A 221 6.82 2.41 2.20
C VAL A 221 7.15 1.01 1.74
N ARG A 222 7.91 0.25 2.52
CA ARG A 222 8.34 -1.08 2.07
C ARG A 222 8.50 -2.10 3.18
N ASN A 223 8.42 -3.36 2.79
CA ASN A 223 8.69 -4.54 3.65
C ASN A 223 7.84 -4.57 4.93
N LEU A 224 6.56 -4.29 4.83
CA LEU A 224 5.68 -4.10 5.98
C LEU A 224 4.34 -4.82 5.77
N GLN A 225 3.85 -5.52 6.78
CA GLN A 225 2.47 -5.99 6.82
C GLN A 225 1.58 -4.91 7.45
N ILE A 226 0.45 -4.64 6.82
CA ILE A 226 -0.57 -3.70 7.27
C ILE A 226 -1.90 -4.44 7.31
N ASP A 227 -2.51 -4.50 8.49
CA ASP A 227 -3.87 -4.98 8.62
C ASP A 227 -4.82 -3.78 8.56
N THR A 228 -5.79 -3.87 7.66
CA THR A 228 -6.78 -2.81 7.47
C THR A 228 -7.51 -2.51 8.79
N PRO A 229 -7.77 -1.24 9.09
CA PRO A 229 -8.50 -0.88 10.31
C PRO A 229 -9.92 -1.45 10.28
N TRP A 230 -10.35 -1.94 11.45
CA TRP A 230 -11.75 -2.30 11.70
C TRP A 230 -12.52 -1.05 12.14
N ASP A 231 -13.45 -0.59 11.33
CA ASP A 231 -14.23 0.61 11.62
C ASP A 231 -15.18 0.36 12.80
N VAL A 232 -15.10 1.26 13.77
CA VAL A 232 -15.87 1.11 15.02
C VAL A 232 -17.33 1.47 14.86
N ASN A 233 -17.67 2.37 13.96
CA ASN A 233 -19.04 2.81 13.73
C ASN A 233 -19.31 3.10 12.23
N PRO A 234 -19.46 2.08 11.39
CA PRO A 234 -19.78 2.26 9.99
C PRO A 234 -21.21 2.77 9.76
N GLU A 235 -22.09 2.72 10.76
CA GLU A 235 -23.49 3.15 10.64
C GLU A 235 -23.63 4.66 10.44
N ASP A 236 -22.68 5.48 10.85
CA ASP A 236 -22.72 6.94 10.69
C ASP A 236 -22.95 7.38 9.24
N SER A 237 -22.64 6.50 8.25
CA SER A 237 -22.91 6.72 6.84
C SER A 237 -23.28 5.44 6.09
N GLY A 238 -23.37 4.31 6.75
CA GLY A 238 -23.61 3.01 6.16
C GLY A 238 -22.42 2.41 5.40
N ASN A 239 -21.22 2.99 5.51
CA ASN A 239 -19.98 2.50 4.88
C ASN A 239 -18.80 2.61 5.84
N ALA A 240 -17.83 1.71 5.67
CA ALA A 240 -16.53 1.82 6.28
C ALA A 240 -15.72 2.96 5.62
N TYR A 241 -14.73 3.52 6.35
CA TYR A 241 -14.04 4.75 5.95
C TYR A 241 -12.52 4.68 5.99
N MET A 242 -11.95 3.75 6.75
CA MET A 242 -10.50 3.70 6.92
C MET A 242 -9.92 2.62 6.03
N ASP A 243 -9.07 3.04 5.10
CA ASP A 243 -8.30 2.12 4.26
C ASP A 243 -7.10 1.55 5.03
N GLY A 244 -6.52 0.47 4.51
CA GLY A 244 -5.22 0.01 4.96
C GLY A 244 -4.12 1.01 4.64
N VAL A 245 -4.07 1.45 3.37
CA VAL A 245 -3.15 2.48 2.87
C VAL A 245 -3.93 3.49 2.04
N THR A 246 -3.82 4.76 2.34
CA THR A 246 -4.37 5.83 1.51
C THR A 246 -3.27 6.76 1.03
N ILE A 247 -3.18 6.98 -0.29
CA ILE A 247 -2.31 7.98 -0.90
C ILE A 247 -3.22 9.12 -1.38
N SER A 248 -3.19 10.26 -0.68
CA SER A 248 -4.12 11.37 -0.87
C SER A 248 -3.37 12.70 -0.93
N ARG A 249 -3.44 13.40 -2.06
CA ARG A 249 -2.65 14.62 -2.34
C ARG A 249 -1.16 14.41 -2.12
N ALA A 250 -0.65 13.31 -2.66
CA ALA A 250 0.76 12.94 -2.58
C ALA A 250 1.32 12.58 -3.95
N GLN A 251 2.62 12.72 -4.12
CA GLN A 251 3.34 12.49 -5.38
C GLN A 251 4.67 11.79 -5.13
N GLN A 252 5.21 11.09 -6.16
CA GLN A 252 6.47 10.36 -6.06
C GLN A 252 6.46 9.40 -4.86
N VAL A 253 5.50 8.46 -4.89
CA VAL A 253 5.31 7.45 -3.85
C VAL A 253 5.63 6.07 -4.39
N TRP A 254 6.49 5.35 -3.69
CA TRP A 254 6.82 3.96 -3.98
C TRP A 254 6.43 3.06 -2.82
N ILE A 255 5.49 2.16 -3.09
CA ILE A 255 5.05 1.10 -2.18
C ILE A 255 5.67 -0.21 -2.68
N ASP A 256 6.46 -0.89 -1.84
CA ASP A 256 7.23 -2.06 -2.29
C ASP A 256 7.29 -3.15 -1.22
N HIS A 257 7.05 -4.40 -1.62
CA HIS A 257 7.05 -5.55 -0.70
C HIS A 257 6.17 -5.35 0.55
N VAL A 258 5.01 -4.73 0.36
CA VAL A 258 4.03 -4.55 1.43
C VAL A 258 2.98 -5.66 1.34
N SER A 259 2.43 -6.09 2.47
CA SER A 259 1.22 -6.89 2.51
C SER A 259 0.08 -6.12 3.15
N VAL A 260 -1.10 -6.14 2.52
CA VAL A 260 -2.33 -5.54 3.09
C VAL A 260 -3.38 -6.64 3.18
N THR A 261 -3.97 -6.81 4.36
CA THR A 261 -4.99 -7.82 4.64
C THR A 261 -5.96 -7.32 5.72
N ASP A 262 -7.09 -8.01 5.92
CA ASP A 262 -8.01 -7.72 7.04
C ASP A 262 -7.52 -8.31 8.37
N GLY A 263 -6.34 -8.93 8.37
CA GLY A 263 -5.72 -9.47 9.59
C GLY A 263 -6.57 -10.53 10.27
N ASP A 264 -6.72 -10.37 11.58
CA ASP A 264 -7.46 -11.33 12.42
C ASP A 264 -8.95 -10.99 12.56
N THR A 265 -9.41 -9.92 11.89
CA THR A 265 -10.80 -9.41 12.00
C THR A 265 -11.44 -9.24 10.61
N PRO A 266 -11.67 -10.34 9.86
CA PRO A 266 -12.34 -10.25 8.55
C PRO A 266 -13.80 -9.78 8.70
N ASP A 267 -14.35 -9.14 7.68
CA ASP A 267 -15.74 -8.63 7.65
C ASP A 267 -16.79 -9.73 7.95
N SER A 268 -16.47 -10.99 7.65
CA SER A 268 -17.33 -12.14 8.00
C SER A 268 -17.62 -12.30 9.51
N LEU A 269 -16.90 -11.58 10.37
CA LEU A 269 -17.18 -11.52 11.82
C LEU A 269 -18.25 -10.48 12.20
N ALA A 270 -18.70 -9.65 11.26
CA ALA A 270 -19.73 -8.63 11.47
C ALA A 270 -20.96 -8.87 10.57
N SER A 271 -22.05 -8.15 10.86
CA SER A 271 -23.25 -8.11 10.01
C SER A 271 -23.15 -7.06 8.89
N ASP A 272 -22.16 -6.21 8.92
CA ASP A 272 -21.92 -5.07 8.04
C ASP A 272 -20.45 -4.99 7.63
N THR A 273 -20.16 -4.18 6.62
CA THR A 273 -18.78 -3.97 6.13
C THR A 273 -18.02 -3.11 7.15
N ARG A 274 -16.92 -3.63 7.68
CA ARG A 274 -16.05 -2.99 8.67
C ARG A 274 -14.73 -2.50 8.10
N HIS A 275 -14.36 -2.97 6.90
CA HIS A 275 -13.16 -2.53 6.19
C HIS A 275 -13.54 -1.76 4.94
N ASP A 276 -12.87 -0.63 4.64
CA ASP A 276 -13.08 0.10 3.38
C ASP A 276 -12.09 -0.38 2.31
N GLY A 277 -11.19 0.45 1.85
CA GLY A 277 -10.21 0.09 0.84
C GLY A 277 -8.96 -0.58 1.42
N GLY A 278 -8.33 -1.48 0.67
CA GLY A 278 -7.02 -2.00 1.06
C GLY A 278 -5.90 -1.00 0.76
N LEU A 279 -5.88 -0.43 -0.45
CA LEU A 279 -4.92 0.60 -0.86
C LEU A 279 -5.57 1.55 -1.87
N ASP A 280 -5.83 2.79 -1.49
CA ASP A 280 -6.46 3.79 -2.34
C ASP A 280 -5.50 4.92 -2.74
N ILE A 281 -5.57 5.34 -4.02
CA ILE A 281 -4.76 6.42 -4.62
C ILE A 281 -5.73 7.46 -5.17
N VAL A 282 -5.91 8.55 -4.45
CA VAL A 282 -7.07 9.42 -4.62
C VAL A 282 -6.73 10.90 -4.50
N ARG A 283 -7.72 11.75 -4.78
CA ARG A 283 -7.72 13.20 -4.50
C ARG A 283 -6.52 13.93 -5.09
N GLY A 284 -6.27 13.72 -6.38
CA GLY A 284 -5.22 14.38 -7.12
C GLY A 284 -3.82 13.86 -6.87
N SER A 285 -3.67 12.72 -6.20
CA SER A 285 -2.38 12.04 -6.09
C SER A 285 -1.81 11.70 -7.45
N ASP A 286 -0.48 11.66 -7.56
CA ASP A 286 0.16 11.47 -8.85
C ASP A 286 1.52 10.76 -8.70
N TYR A 287 2.00 10.12 -9.77
CA TYR A 287 3.30 9.48 -9.79
C TYR A 287 3.50 8.46 -8.67
N VAL A 288 2.67 7.42 -8.69
CA VAL A 288 2.68 6.35 -7.69
C VAL A 288 3.04 5.03 -8.34
N THR A 289 3.84 4.22 -7.66
CA THR A 289 4.06 2.82 -8.04
C THR A 289 3.86 1.91 -6.84
N VAL A 290 3.11 0.85 -7.06
CA VAL A 290 2.90 -0.26 -6.13
C VAL A 290 3.56 -1.49 -6.74
N ALA A 291 4.60 -1.99 -6.08
CA ALA A 291 5.45 -3.06 -6.62
C ALA A 291 5.59 -4.22 -5.64
N ASN A 292 5.75 -5.44 -6.16
CA ASN A 292 6.12 -6.64 -5.41
C ASN A 292 5.35 -6.84 -4.10
N SER A 293 4.10 -6.41 -4.06
CA SER A 293 3.27 -6.39 -2.85
C SER A 293 2.21 -7.47 -2.89
N ARG A 294 1.81 -7.98 -1.73
CA ARG A 294 0.74 -8.95 -1.62
C ARG A 294 -0.48 -8.34 -0.95
N PHE A 295 -1.59 -8.41 -1.62
CA PHE A 295 -2.89 -8.02 -1.11
C PHE A 295 -3.73 -9.27 -0.94
N ALA A 296 -4.25 -9.53 0.27
CA ALA A 296 -4.87 -10.81 0.52
C ALA A 296 -6.14 -10.68 1.36
N LYS A 297 -7.16 -11.49 0.98
CA LYS A 297 -8.40 -11.68 1.76
C LYS A 297 -9.06 -10.35 2.14
N HIS A 298 -9.43 -9.58 1.13
CA HIS A 298 -10.06 -8.28 1.29
C HIS A 298 -11.15 -8.08 0.24
N HIS A 299 -12.22 -7.39 0.57
CA HIS A 299 -13.37 -7.25 -0.33
C HIS A 299 -13.10 -6.25 -1.47
N LYS A 300 -12.89 -4.96 -1.13
CA LYS A 300 -12.77 -3.84 -2.10
C LYS A 300 -11.35 -3.27 -2.05
N LEU A 301 -10.44 -3.76 -2.90
CA LEU A 301 -9.02 -3.48 -2.66
C LEU A 301 -8.60 -2.05 -3.00
N THR A 302 -8.68 -1.62 -4.27
CA THR A 302 -7.99 -0.40 -4.71
C THR A 302 -8.86 0.51 -5.55
N LEU A 303 -8.98 1.78 -5.13
CA LEU A 303 -9.38 2.87 -6.00
C LEU A 303 -8.16 3.61 -6.55
N VAL A 304 -8.17 3.88 -7.85
CA VAL A 304 -7.41 4.95 -8.48
C VAL A 304 -8.43 6.00 -8.91
N GLY A 305 -8.58 7.04 -8.08
CA GLY A 305 -9.66 8.02 -8.19
C GLY A 305 -10.98 7.57 -7.52
N ASN A 306 -11.47 8.39 -6.59
CA ASN A 306 -12.62 8.09 -5.73
C ASN A 306 -13.94 8.73 -6.16
N GLY A 307 -14.06 9.18 -7.39
CA GLY A 307 -15.31 9.74 -7.94
C GLY A 307 -15.19 10.04 -9.42
N ASP A 308 -16.34 10.21 -10.07
CA ASP A 308 -16.45 10.53 -11.50
C ASP A 308 -16.30 12.05 -11.74
N SER A 309 -17.17 12.68 -12.56
CA SER A 309 -17.07 14.09 -12.95
C SER A 309 -16.91 15.07 -11.79
N GLY A 310 -17.48 14.79 -10.63
CA GLY A 310 -17.33 15.60 -9.42
C GLY A 310 -15.90 15.70 -8.89
N ARG A 311 -15.00 14.81 -9.34
CA ARG A 311 -13.57 14.78 -8.98
C ARG A 311 -12.65 15.31 -10.08
N ALA A 312 -13.18 15.68 -11.23
CA ALA A 312 -12.37 16.18 -12.36
C ALA A 312 -11.45 17.35 -11.98
N TRP A 313 -11.88 18.21 -11.05
CA TRP A 313 -11.09 19.35 -10.59
C TRP A 313 -9.78 18.95 -9.90
N SER A 314 -9.71 17.77 -9.28
CA SER A 314 -8.50 17.23 -8.62
C SER A 314 -7.79 16.18 -9.45
N ASP A 315 -8.53 15.32 -10.16
CA ASP A 315 -8.02 14.06 -10.69
C ASP A 315 -7.74 14.09 -12.20
N ALA A 316 -8.39 15.00 -12.96
CA ALA A 316 -8.16 15.11 -14.39
C ALA A 316 -6.70 15.44 -14.72
N GLY A 317 -6.06 14.60 -15.55
CA GLY A 317 -4.66 14.72 -15.92
C GLY A 317 -3.67 14.36 -14.81
N ARG A 318 -4.10 13.65 -13.78
CA ARG A 318 -3.33 13.11 -12.67
C ARG A 318 -3.58 11.61 -12.54
N LEU A 319 -3.20 11.02 -11.42
CA LEU A 319 -3.35 9.58 -11.14
C LEU A 319 -2.52 8.71 -12.10
N HIS A 320 -1.26 9.11 -12.33
CA HIS A 320 -0.27 8.30 -13.03
C HIS A 320 0.21 7.19 -12.10
N VAL A 321 -0.26 5.96 -12.33
CA VAL A 321 -0.04 4.85 -11.40
C VAL A 321 0.50 3.60 -12.11
N THR A 322 1.47 2.93 -11.47
CA THR A 322 1.98 1.63 -11.91
C THR A 322 1.72 0.57 -10.86
N PHE A 323 1.24 -0.60 -11.29
CA PHE A 323 1.18 -1.83 -10.50
C PHE A 323 2.04 -2.90 -11.15
N THR A 324 3.07 -3.39 -10.47
CA THR A 324 4.00 -4.38 -11.05
C THR A 324 4.48 -5.41 -10.04
N GLY A 325 4.52 -6.68 -10.44
CA GLY A 325 5.00 -7.77 -9.59
C GLY A 325 4.12 -8.06 -8.37
N ASN A 326 2.90 -7.55 -8.33
CA ASN A 326 2.01 -7.73 -7.20
C ASN A 326 1.26 -9.07 -7.27
N TRP A 327 0.90 -9.57 -6.11
CA TRP A 327 0.00 -10.69 -5.94
C TRP A 327 -1.30 -10.24 -5.29
N TRP A 328 -2.39 -10.27 -6.05
CA TRP A 328 -3.75 -10.12 -5.56
C TRP A 328 -4.32 -11.50 -5.23
N ASP A 329 -4.43 -11.82 -3.94
CA ASP A 329 -4.73 -13.14 -3.41
C ASP A 329 -6.09 -13.16 -2.71
N SER A 330 -7.10 -13.73 -3.35
CA SER A 330 -8.45 -13.82 -2.78
C SER A 330 -9.05 -12.44 -2.47
N ILE A 331 -9.06 -11.57 -3.47
CA ILE A 331 -9.66 -10.25 -3.43
C ILE A 331 -11.04 -10.28 -4.09
N GLY A 332 -12.05 -9.71 -3.44
CA GLY A 332 -13.42 -9.68 -3.96
C GLY A 332 -13.56 -8.81 -5.20
N SER A 333 -13.00 -7.59 -5.18
CA SER A 333 -13.14 -6.64 -6.30
C SER A 333 -12.09 -5.53 -6.30
N ARG A 334 -12.05 -4.70 -7.36
CA ARG A 334 -11.21 -3.52 -7.51
C ARG A 334 -9.71 -3.83 -7.52
N GLN A 335 -9.22 -4.47 -8.58
CA GLN A 335 -7.82 -4.86 -8.73
C GLN A 335 -7.15 -4.22 -9.98
N PRO A 336 -7.08 -2.89 -10.09
CA PRO A 336 -7.81 -1.83 -9.38
C PRO A 336 -9.14 -1.44 -10.05
N LEU A 337 -9.93 -0.55 -9.42
CA LEU A 337 -10.93 0.26 -10.08
C LEU A 337 -10.32 1.63 -10.40
N ALA A 338 -10.12 1.93 -11.70
CA ALA A 338 -9.41 3.11 -12.15
C ALA A 338 -10.34 4.16 -12.78
N ARG A 339 -10.14 5.43 -12.40
CA ARG A 339 -10.77 6.61 -12.97
C ARG A 339 -9.70 7.64 -13.32
N PHE A 340 -9.89 8.42 -14.37
CA PHE A 340 -9.02 9.50 -14.89
C PHE A 340 -7.59 9.08 -15.27
N GLY A 341 -6.91 8.29 -14.43
CA GLY A 341 -5.47 8.08 -14.46
C GLY A 341 -4.93 7.37 -15.70
N GLN A 342 -3.64 7.58 -15.95
CA GLN A 342 -2.82 6.71 -16.81
C GLN A 342 -2.26 5.58 -15.97
N VAL A 343 -2.91 4.42 -16.02
CA VAL A 343 -2.62 3.28 -15.14
C VAL A 343 -1.97 2.15 -15.92
N HIS A 344 -0.79 1.71 -15.47
CA HIS A 344 -0.04 0.61 -16.05
C HIS A 344 0.01 -0.59 -15.11
N LEU A 345 -0.50 -1.73 -15.56
CA LEU A 345 -0.45 -3.00 -14.83
C LEU A 345 0.40 -4.00 -15.58
N TYR A 346 1.51 -4.47 -15.03
CA TYR A 346 2.33 -5.48 -15.69
C TYR A 346 2.97 -6.46 -14.71
N ASN A 347 3.16 -7.69 -15.15
CA ASN A 347 3.80 -8.78 -14.39
C ASN A 347 3.11 -9.11 -13.05
N ASN A 348 1.79 -8.94 -12.93
CA ASN A 348 1.07 -9.23 -11.70
C ASN A 348 0.45 -10.64 -11.73
N LEU A 349 0.23 -11.21 -10.56
CA LEU A 349 -0.51 -12.44 -10.33
C LEU A 349 -1.84 -12.12 -9.64
N VAL A 350 -2.93 -12.63 -10.20
CA VAL A 350 -4.27 -12.53 -9.63
C VAL A 350 -4.77 -13.94 -9.31
N THR A 351 -5.10 -14.20 -8.05
CA THR A 351 -5.68 -15.47 -7.63
C THR A 351 -7.00 -15.25 -6.89
N GLY A 352 -7.97 -16.13 -7.07
CA GLY A 352 -9.26 -15.98 -6.42
C GLY A 352 -10.22 -17.13 -6.67
N SER A 353 -11.42 -17.03 -6.09
CA SER A 353 -12.46 -18.02 -6.24
C SER A 353 -13.83 -17.38 -6.43
N THR A 354 -14.59 -17.88 -7.43
CA THR A 354 -16.01 -17.56 -7.58
C THR A 354 -16.90 -18.54 -6.81
N SER A 355 -16.31 -19.61 -6.25
CA SER A 355 -17.02 -20.73 -5.61
C SER A 355 -16.92 -20.74 -4.08
N THR A 356 -16.19 -19.76 -3.46
CA THR A 356 -16.14 -19.65 -2.01
C THR A 356 -17.47 -19.21 -1.42
N ASN A 357 -17.77 -19.66 -0.20
CA ASN A 357 -18.93 -19.24 0.57
C ASN A 357 -18.69 -17.94 1.35
N ASP A 358 -17.43 -17.51 1.47
CA ASP A 358 -17.06 -16.25 2.08
C ASP A 358 -17.35 -15.11 1.08
N ALA A 359 -18.35 -14.30 1.39
CA ALA A 359 -18.84 -13.24 0.51
C ALA A 359 -17.79 -12.13 0.28
N ASP A 360 -16.94 -11.87 1.28
CA ASP A 360 -15.97 -10.78 1.23
C ASP A 360 -14.82 -11.06 0.26
N VAL A 361 -14.39 -12.31 0.19
CA VAL A 361 -13.31 -12.73 -0.69
C VAL A 361 -13.82 -13.45 -1.95
N LYS A 362 -15.14 -13.56 -2.12
CA LYS A 362 -15.72 -14.13 -3.34
C LYS A 362 -15.44 -13.22 -4.51
N PHE A 363 -14.72 -13.75 -5.49
CA PHE A 363 -14.30 -12.97 -6.64
C PHE A 363 -15.48 -12.45 -7.46
N GLY A 364 -15.58 -11.14 -7.54
CA GLY A 364 -16.57 -10.43 -8.36
C GLY A 364 -15.96 -9.87 -9.64
N SER A 365 -14.86 -9.12 -9.53
CA SER A 365 -14.15 -8.53 -10.68
C SER A 365 -12.71 -8.20 -10.35
N ALA A 366 -11.84 -8.21 -11.37
CA ALA A 366 -10.46 -7.71 -11.21
C ALA A 366 -10.36 -6.24 -11.65
N LEU A 367 -9.92 -5.96 -12.86
CA LEU A 367 -9.69 -4.62 -13.38
C LEU A 367 -11.02 -3.97 -13.83
N ASN A 368 -11.36 -2.85 -13.20
CA ASN A 368 -12.51 -2.04 -13.58
C ASN A 368 -12.03 -0.70 -14.16
N VAL A 369 -12.15 -0.51 -15.47
CA VAL A 369 -11.74 0.72 -16.15
C VAL A 369 -12.94 1.65 -16.23
N ARG A 370 -12.91 2.72 -15.47
CA ARG A 370 -14.05 3.62 -15.28
C ARG A 370 -13.77 5.00 -15.87
N TYR A 371 -14.49 5.98 -15.37
CA TYR A 371 -14.61 7.35 -15.88
C TYR A 371 -13.27 7.94 -16.32
N GLN A 372 -13.12 8.16 -17.63
CA GLN A 372 -11.97 8.78 -18.30
C GLN A 372 -10.60 8.13 -18.03
N ALA A 373 -10.56 6.89 -17.54
CA ALA A 373 -9.28 6.21 -17.30
C ALA A 373 -8.61 5.78 -18.61
N ASP A 374 -7.29 5.86 -18.63
CA ASP A 374 -6.39 5.38 -19.68
C ASP A 374 -5.54 4.23 -19.13
N VAL A 375 -5.79 2.98 -19.53
CA VAL A 375 -5.17 1.82 -18.90
C VAL A 375 -4.38 0.98 -19.89
N ILE A 376 -3.18 0.58 -19.49
CA ILE A 376 -2.37 -0.45 -20.16
C ILE A 376 -2.21 -1.63 -19.20
N SER A 377 -2.55 -2.84 -19.67
CA SER A 377 -2.46 -4.08 -18.91
C SER A 377 -1.66 -5.11 -19.72
N GLU A 378 -0.50 -5.55 -19.18
CA GLU A 378 0.45 -6.38 -19.94
C GLU A 378 1.00 -7.52 -19.08
N SER A 379 1.10 -8.72 -19.68
CA SER A 379 1.78 -9.87 -19.06
C SER A 379 1.36 -10.13 -17.61
N ASN A 380 0.07 -10.23 -17.33
CA ASN A 380 -0.46 -10.63 -16.02
C ASN A 380 -0.93 -12.09 -16.05
N PHE A 381 -0.86 -12.79 -14.92
CA PHE A 381 -1.34 -14.16 -14.78
C PHE A 381 -2.58 -14.21 -13.89
N TYR A 382 -3.59 -14.97 -14.34
CA TYR A 382 -4.86 -15.15 -13.66
C TYR A 382 -5.06 -16.63 -13.31
N ASP A 383 -5.16 -16.96 -12.01
CA ASP A 383 -5.27 -18.34 -11.49
C ASP A 383 -6.49 -18.45 -10.57
N PHE A 384 -7.55 -19.08 -11.06
CA PHE A 384 -8.86 -19.03 -10.40
C PHE A 384 -9.42 -20.41 -10.05
N ILE A 385 -10.33 -20.39 -9.07
CA ILE A 385 -11.23 -21.49 -8.73
C ILE A 385 -12.65 -21.09 -9.13
N GLY A 386 -13.31 -21.91 -9.95
CA GLY A 386 -14.70 -21.74 -10.35
C GLY A 386 -14.98 -20.75 -11.48
N LEU A 387 -14.00 -19.97 -11.95
CA LEU A 387 -14.15 -19.04 -13.07
C LEU A 387 -13.93 -19.75 -14.40
N LYS A 388 -14.90 -19.69 -15.32
CA LYS A 388 -14.78 -20.29 -16.65
C LYS A 388 -14.08 -19.38 -17.65
N PRO A 389 -13.39 -19.92 -18.68
CA PRO A 389 -12.83 -19.13 -19.77
C PRO A 389 -13.84 -18.19 -20.45
N ALA A 390 -15.07 -18.62 -20.67
CA ALA A 390 -16.14 -17.80 -21.24
C ALA A 390 -16.55 -16.59 -20.38
N GLU A 391 -16.23 -16.58 -19.09
CA GLU A 391 -16.54 -15.51 -18.15
C GLU A 391 -15.41 -14.47 -18.00
N VAL A 392 -14.26 -14.68 -18.64
CA VAL A 392 -13.06 -13.82 -18.54
C VAL A 392 -13.40 -12.37 -18.87
N CYS A 393 -14.10 -12.13 -19.99
CA CYS A 393 -14.65 -10.81 -20.29
C CYS A 393 -15.74 -10.43 -19.29
N GLY A 394 -15.62 -9.26 -18.67
CA GLY A 394 -16.51 -8.77 -17.63
C GLY A 394 -16.11 -9.18 -16.21
N LYS A 395 -15.30 -10.23 -16.06
CA LYS A 395 -14.76 -10.64 -14.76
C LYS A 395 -13.30 -10.20 -14.54
N LEU A 396 -12.41 -10.49 -15.50
CA LEU A 396 -11.01 -10.07 -15.39
C LEU A 396 -10.82 -8.62 -15.81
N ALA A 397 -11.62 -8.11 -16.76
CA ALA A 397 -11.64 -6.70 -17.12
C ALA A 397 -13.02 -6.30 -17.62
N ASP A 398 -13.47 -5.12 -17.19
CA ASP A 398 -14.69 -4.48 -17.71
C ASP A 398 -14.50 -2.96 -17.75
N GLY A 399 -15.24 -2.29 -18.64
CA GLY A 399 -15.14 -0.86 -18.85
C GLY A 399 -16.47 -0.13 -18.79
N LYS A 400 -16.42 1.12 -18.30
CA LYS A 400 -17.53 2.06 -18.39
C LYS A 400 -16.98 3.48 -18.46
N THR A 401 -17.25 4.18 -19.58
CA THR A 401 -16.78 5.54 -19.80
C THR A 401 -15.26 5.73 -19.77
N ALA A 402 -14.50 4.65 -20.01
CA ALA A 402 -13.05 4.68 -20.15
C ALA A 402 -12.62 5.48 -21.40
N THR A 403 -11.44 6.11 -21.33
CA THR A 403 -10.88 6.86 -22.47
C THR A 403 -10.08 5.94 -23.38
N SER A 404 -9.21 5.11 -22.85
CA SER A 404 -8.45 4.13 -23.61
C SER A 404 -8.16 2.86 -22.81
N PHE A 405 -7.92 1.77 -23.54
CA PHE A 405 -7.49 0.51 -22.96
C PHE A 405 -6.61 -0.25 -23.96
N ARG A 406 -5.50 -0.75 -23.48
CA ARG A 406 -4.67 -1.72 -24.19
C ARG A 406 -4.37 -2.91 -23.28
N SER A 407 -4.42 -4.10 -23.87
CA SER A 407 -4.16 -5.35 -23.17
C SER A 407 -3.29 -6.26 -24.02
N SER A 408 -2.34 -6.99 -23.41
CA SER A 408 -1.54 -7.98 -24.14
C SER A 408 -0.84 -8.98 -23.22
N GLY A 409 -0.62 -10.20 -23.73
CA GLY A 409 0.29 -11.17 -23.14
C GLY A 409 -0.18 -11.86 -21.86
N HIS A 410 -1.47 -11.86 -21.58
CA HIS A 410 -2.02 -12.47 -20.36
C HIS A 410 -2.12 -13.99 -20.44
N ARG A 411 -2.10 -14.63 -19.27
CA ARG A 411 -2.32 -16.07 -19.09
C ARG A 411 -3.43 -16.31 -18.08
N PHE A 412 -4.18 -17.39 -18.30
CA PHE A 412 -5.29 -17.79 -17.45
C PHE A 412 -5.31 -19.31 -17.25
N ILE A 413 -5.64 -19.73 -16.03
CA ILE A 413 -5.98 -21.10 -15.68
C ILE A 413 -7.09 -21.11 -14.65
N SER A 414 -7.92 -22.16 -14.67
CA SER A 414 -8.96 -22.40 -13.66
C SER A 414 -9.16 -23.90 -13.44
N ASP A 415 -9.71 -24.26 -12.30
CA ASP A 415 -10.20 -25.61 -12.04
C ASP A 415 -11.51 -25.94 -12.80
N LYS A 416 -12.04 -24.97 -13.57
CA LYS A 416 -13.32 -25.10 -14.26
C LYS A 416 -13.24 -24.57 -15.70
N GLY A 417 -13.19 -25.46 -16.67
CA GLY A 417 -13.33 -25.14 -18.09
C GLY A 417 -14.79 -24.86 -18.51
N ASP A 418 -15.00 -24.45 -19.74
CA ASP A 418 -16.34 -24.16 -20.29
C ASP A 418 -17.23 -25.40 -20.34
N ASP A 419 -16.64 -26.58 -20.47
CA ASP A 419 -17.33 -27.90 -20.41
C ASP A 419 -17.61 -28.36 -18.96
N GLY A 420 -17.24 -27.53 -17.95
CA GLY A 420 -17.42 -27.83 -16.53
C GLY A 420 -16.36 -28.74 -15.91
N LYS A 421 -15.38 -29.21 -16.70
CA LYS A 421 -14.24 -30.01 -16.20
C LYS A 421 -13.06 -29.12 -15.86
N PRO A 422 -12.10 -29.59 -15.03
CA PRO A 422 -10.88 -28.85 -14.77
C PRO A 422 -10.08 -28.57 -16.05
N MET A 423 -9.54 -27.36 -16.17
CA MET A 423 -8.61 -27.04 -17.25
C MET A 423 -7.29 -27.82 -17.04
N THR A 424 -6.78 -28.39 -18.10
CA THR A 424 -5.52 -29.18 -18.10
C THR A 424 -4.31 -28.35 -18.53
N ALA A 425 -4.54 -27.14 -19.07
CA ALA A 425 -3.49 -26.27 -19.57
C ALA A 425 -3.80 -24.79 -19.34
N VAL A 426 -2.74 -24.01 -19.18
CA VAL A 426 -2.79 -22.54 -19.19
C VAL A 426 -3.14 -22.07 -20.61
N ILE A 427 -4.04 -21.10 -20.71
CA ILE A 427 -4.40 -20.49 -22.00
C ILE A 427 -3.96 -19.01 -22.04
N SER A 428 -3.79 -18.49 -23.25
CA SER A 428 -3.71 -17.06 -23.47
C SER A 428 -5.11 -16.46 -23.40
N VAL A 429 -5.24 -15.30 -22.75
CA VAL A 429 -6.48 -14.54 -22.73
C VAL A 429 -6.23 -13.12 -23.23
N GLU A 430 -7.15 -12.64 -24.03
CA GLU A 430 -7.13 -11.27 -24.54
C GLU A 430 -8.28 -10.49 -23.88
N LEU A 431 -7.94 -9.40 -23.24
CA LEU A 431 -8.90 -8.53 -22.56
C LEU A 431 -9.30 -7.34 -23.44
N GLN A 432 -8.59 -7.14 -24.55
CA GLN A 432 -8.90 -6.11 -25.53
C GLN A 432 -10.27 -6.38 -26.15
N GLY A 433 -11.16 -5.39 -26.12
CA GLY A 433 -12.52 -5.56 -26.64
C GLY A 433 -13.50 -6.25 -25.69
N CYS A 434 -13.09 -6.60 -24.47
CA CYS A 434 -14.03 -7.01 -23.43
C CYS A 434 -15.05 -5.91 -23.13
N SER A 435 -16.16 -6.29 -22.53
CA SER A 435 -17.36 -5.46 -22.33
C SER A 435 -17.06 -4.03 -21.86
N GLY A 436 -17.46 -3.04 -22.67
CA GLY A 436 -17.31 -1.62 -22.37
C GLY A 436 -15.89 -1.06 -22.44
N LEU A 437 -14.89 -1.88 -22.81
CA LEU A 437 -13.50 -1.44 -22.96
C LEU A 437 -13.24 -0.91 -24.38
N PRO A 438 -12.69 0.31 -24.54
CA PRO A 438 -12.33 0.83 -25.85
C PRO A 438 -11.11 0.10 -26.42
N ILE A 439 -11.09 -0.09 -27.76
CA ILE A 439 -9.95 -0.69 -28.46
C ILE A 439 -9.04 0.43 -28.96
N LYS A 440 -8.34 1.10 -28.07
CA LYS A 440 -7.34 2.12 -28.43
C LYS A 440 -6.30 2.32 -27.34
N GLN A 441 -5.15 2.80 -27.75
CA GLN A 441 -4.08 3.23 -26.87
C GLN A 441 -3.78 4.71 -27.14
N LEU A 442 -3.75 5.55 -26.11
CA LEU A 442 -3.50 6.98 -26.24
C LEU A 442 -2.13 7.41 -25.68
N TRP A 443 -1.46 6.55 -24.94
CA TRP A 443 -0.17 6.85 -24.32
C TRP A 443 0.76 5.64 -24.31
N THR A 444 2.04 5.89 -24.02
CA THR A 444 3.06 4.85 -23.82
C THR A 444 3.78 5.19 -22.51
N PRO A 445 4.06 4.18 -21.66
CA PRO A 445 4.83 4.41 -20.44
C PRO A 445 6.17 5.09 -20.74
N PRO A 446 6.48 6.23 -20.07
CA PRO A 446 7.72 6.98 -20.38
C PRO A 446 8.96 6.41 -19.68
N TYR A 447 8.83 5.29 -18.99
CA TYR A 447 9.91 4.60 -18.27
C TYR A 447 10.25 3.26 -18.91
N GLY A 448 11.49 2.82 -18.66
CA GLY A 448 11.91 1.46 -19.05
C GLY A 448 11.28 0.43 -18.11
N TYR A 449 10.77 -0.64 -18.68
CA TYR A 449 10.25 -1.80 -17.93
C TYR A 449 10.49 -3.08 -18.74
N SER A 450 10.43 -4.23 -18.06
CA SER A 450 10.62 -5.53 -18.69
C SER A 450 9.40 -6.41 -18.43
N LEU A 451 8.80 -6.90 -19.50
CA LEU A 451 7.74 -7.90 -19.40
C LEU A 451 8.37 -9.28 -19.18
N GLN A 452 8.00 -9.93 -18.10
CA GLN A 452 8.30 -11.34 -17.88
C GLN A 452 7.30 -12.20 -18.66
N PRO A 453 7.69 -13.40 -19.13
CA PRO A 453 6.73 -14.35 -19.63
C PRO A 453 5.67 -14.63 -18.55
N ALA A 454 4.40 -14.37 -18.86
CA ALA A 454 3.34 -14.48 -17.86
C ALA A 454 3.24 -15.90 -17.26
N ASP A 455 3.62 -16.95 -17.98
CA ASP A 455 3.65 -18.32 -17.50
C ASP A 455 4.54 -18.50 -16.24
N ASN A 456 5.57 -17.68 -16.07
CA ASN A 456 6.46 -17.73 -14.90
C ASN A 456 5.84 -17.08 -13.66
N LEU A 457 4.90 -16.15 -13.83
CA LEU A 457 4.40 -15.31 -12.74
C LEU A 457 3.64 -16.11 -11.67
N ARG A 458 3.00 -17.22 -12.06
CA ARG A 458 2.29 -18.09 -11.12
C ARG A 458 3.16 -18.58 -9.97
N SER A 459 4.42 -18.87 -10.24
CA SER A 459 5.39 -19.34 -9.23
C SER A 459 6.26 -18.19 -8.71
N SER A 460 6.83 -17.37 -9.59
CA SER A 460 7.76 -16.33 -9.19
C SER A 460 7.12 -15.29 -8.26
N THR A 461 5.94 -14.77 -8.62
CA THR A 461 5.30 -13.72 -7.81
C THR A 461 4.92 -14.21 -6.40
N ARG A 462 4.53 -15.49 -6.24
CA ARG A 462 4.26 -16.07 -4.91
C ARG A 462 5.50 -16.10 -4.01
N THR A 463 6.69 -16.15 -4.59
CA THR A 463 7.96 -16.16 -3.85
C THR A 463 8.56 -14.78 -3.65
N THR A 464 8.19 -13.80 -4.46
CA THR A 464 8.79 -12.45 -4.44
C THR A 464 7.87 -11.38 -3.87
N ALA A 465 6.54 -11.56 -3.91
CA ALA A 465 5.61 -10.54 -3.45
C ALA A 465 5.38 -10.59 -1.93
N GLY A 466 5.33 -9.42 -1.31
CA GLY A 466 5.06 -9.22 0.11
C GLY A 466 6.31 -9.08 0.98
N PRO A 467 6.15 -8.77 2.26
CA PRO A 467 7.28 -8.51 3.17
C PRO A 467 8.12 -9.77 3.41
N GLY A 468 9.41 -9.54 3.66
CA GLY A 468 10.39 -10.61 3.85
C GLY A 468 10.93 -11.22 2.57
N LYS A 469 10.66 -10.63 1.43
CA LYS A 469 11.04 -11.13 0.09
C LYS A 469 12.04 -10.22 -0.65
N LEU A 470 12.61 -9.25 0.06
CA LEU A 470 13.63 -8.33 -0.45
C LEU A 470 14.93 -9.02 -0.83
#